data_966dac95131b392dd16aebfdd6362d99
#
_entry.id   966dac95131b392dd16aebfdd6362d99
#
_cell.length_a   1.000
_cell.length_b   1.000
_cell.length_c   1.000
_cell.angle_alpha   90.00
_cell.angle_beta   90.00
_cell.angle_gamma   90.00
#
_symmetry.space_group_name_H-M   'P 1'
#
loop_
_entity.id
_entity.type
_entity.pdbx_description
1 polymer ?
#
loop_
_entity_poly.entity_id
_entity_poly.type
_entity_poly.pdbx_seq_one_letter_code
_entity_poly.pdbx_strand_id
1 'polypeptide(L)'
;MNDDLLVVFSHGKESGPLGSKIRALMRVAEGQGAQTMSLNYREHPDGTAIDHDAPGEADRRVAQLLATNLPAHHRLVLVGSSMGGYVSTVASEKLKPDALFLLAPAFYLPGYACQDPGPHATSTLIVHGWGDDVVPVDSSIRFARRHGCALHLLAGDHRLNAALPAIEPLFALFLQGALRANAA
;
A
#
# COMPACT_ATOMS: atom_id res chain seq x y z
N MET A 1 15.58 -17.60 -3.33
CA MET A 1 14.47 -16.61 -3.34
C MET A 1 13.34 -17.29 -4.08
N ASN A 2 12.17 -17.22 -3.54
CA ASN A 2 11.00 -17.76 -4.23
C ASN A 2 10.55 -16.69 -5.22
N ASP A 3 10.89 -16.83 -6.50
CA ASP A 3 10.53 -15.87 -7.57
C ASP A 3 9.02 -15.84 -7.83
N ASP A 4 8.24 -16.48 -6.96
CA ASP A 4 6.80 -16.65 -7.08
C ASP A 4 6.01 -15.44 -6.54
N LEU A 5 6.50 -14.78 -5.49
CA LEU A 5 5.83 -13.65 -4.82
C LEU A 5 6.62 -12.36 -4.95
N LEU A 6 6.00 -11.36 -5.56
CA LEU A 6 6.48 -9.99 -5.57
C LEU A 6 5.62 -9.11 -4.64
N VAL A 7 6.26 -8.37 -3.75
CA VAL A 7 5.60 -7.36 -2.90
C VAL A 7 6.09 -5.99 -3.31
N VAL A 8 5.19 -5.15 -3.82
CA VAL A 8 5.49 -3.79 -4.27
C VAL A 8 4.95 -2.78 -3.27
N PHE A 9 5.83 -1.86 -2.85
CA PHE A 9 5.54 -0.85 -1.84
C PHE A 9 5.41 0.55 -2.43
N SER A 10 4.34 1.24 -2.04
CA SER A 10 4.06 2.64 -2.35
C SER A 10 4.03 3.47 -1.08
N HIS A 11 4.99 4.38 -0.93
CA HIS A 11 5.14 5.22 0.26
C HIS A 11 4.18 6.41 0.29
N GLY A 12 3.98 6.99 1.48
CA GLY A 12 3.18 8.20 1.68
C GLY A 12 3.83 9.47 1.13
N LYS A 13 3.07 10.57 1.17
CA LYS A 13 3.51 11.87 0.66
C LYS A 13 4.81 12.35 1.32
N GLU A 14 4.84 12.35 2.66
CA GLU A 14 5.94 12.87 3.48
C GLU A 14 7.10 11.89 3.69
N SER A 15 6.94 10.64 3.27
CA SER A 15 7.96 9.62 3.46
C SER A 15 8.72 9.33 2.15
N GLY A 16 9.65 8.42 2.20
CA GLY A 16 10.38 7.94 1.02
C GLY A 16 10.26 6.42 0.86
N PRO A 17 10.90 5.88 -0.17
CA PRO A 17 10.80 4.44 -0.49
C PRO A 17 11.32 3.53 0.61
N LEU A 18 12.17 4.03 1.50
CA LEU A 18 12.72 3.29 2.64
C LEU A 18 12.33 3.91 4.00
N GLY A 19 11.13 4.50 4.07
CA GLY A 19 10.56 4.95 5.34
C GLY A 19 10.38 3.79 6.34
N SER A 20 10.28 4.11 7.64
CA SER A 20 10.27 3.11 8.73
C SER A 20 9.26 1.97 8.51
N LYS A 21 8.02 2.29 8.17
CA LYS A 21 6.96 1.30 7.88
C LYS A 21 7.33 0.40 6.71
N ILE A 22 7.76 1.00 5.60
CA ILE A 22 8.14 0.26 4.39
C ILE A 22 9.27 -0.71 4.71
N ARG A 23 10.36 -0.24 5.34
CA ARG A 23 11.49 -1.12 5.71
C ARG A 23 11.10 -2.25 6.65
N ALA A 24 10.22 -1.98 7.62
CA ALA A 24 9.74 -3.01 8.53
C ALA A 24 8.99 -4.12 7.77
N LEU A 25 8.05 -3.74 6.91
CA LEU A 25 7.26 -4.70 6.15
C LEU A 25 8.07 -5.38 5.02
N MET A 26 9.03 -4.70 4.41
CA MET A 26 9.97 -5.34 3.47
C MET A 26 10.72 -6.50 4.15
N ARG A 27 11.29 -6.28 5.35
CA ARG A 27 11.96 -7.35 6.11
C ARG A 27 11.03 -8.55 6.41
N VAL A 28 9.76 -8.28 6.72
CA VAL A 28 8.77 -9.34 6.94
C VAL A 28 8.53 -10.13 5.65
N ALA A 29 8.35 -9.46 4.52
CA ALA A 29 8.13 -10.09 3.21
C ALA A 29 9.35 -10.92 2.78
N GLU A 30 10.55 -10.34 2.87
CA GLU A 30 11.81 -11.02 2.55
C GLU A 30 12.06 -12.22 3.45
N GLY A 31 11.72 -12.12 4.75
CA GLY A 31 11.78 -13.25 5.69
C GLY A 31 10.85 -14.41 5.33
N GLN A 32 9.84 -14.17 4.51
CA GLN A 32 8.96 -15.20 3.94
C GLN A 32 9.35 -15.62 2.50
N GLY A 33 10.50 -15.14 2.02
CA GLY A 33 11.04 -15.51 0.71
C GLY A 33 10.49 -14.68 -0.45
N ALA A 34 9.71 -13.62 -0.20
CA ALA A 34 9.22 -12.76 -1.25
C ALA A 34 10.33 -11.88 -1.85
N GLN A 35 10.22 -11.59 -3.15
CA GLN A 35 10.88 -10.46 -3.75
C GLN A 35 10.21 -9.16 -3.30
N THR A 36 10.98 -8.12 -3.02
CA THR A 36 10.43 -6.82 -2.64
C THR A 36 10.89 -5.70 -3.57
N MET A 37 10.00 -4.76 -3.83
CA MET A 37 10.30 -3.55 -4.59
C MET A 37 9.60 -2.36 -3.93
N SER A 38 10.33 -1.27 -3.69
CA SER A 38 9.75 -0.03 -3.20
C SER A 38 10.00 1.09 -4.21
N LEU A 39 8.91 1.69 -4.71
CA LEU A 39 9.01 2.77 -5.69
C LEU A 39 9.46 4.07 -5.03
N ASN A 40 10.38 4.79 -5.69
CA ASN A 40 10.74 6.15 -5.32
C ASN A 40 9.86 7.14 -6.08
N TYR A 41 8.94 7.81 -5.37
CA TYR A 41 8.08 8.86 -5.93
C TYR A 41 8.64 10.27 -5.71
N ARG A 42 9.80 10.39 -5.06
CA ARG A 42 10.38 11.68 -4.68
C ARG A 42 11.27 12.29 -5.75
N GLU A 43 11.67 11.50 -6.71
CA GLU A 43 12.63 11.88 -7.75
C GLU A 43 12.16 11.36 -9.11
N HIS A 44 12.45 12.12 -10.14
CA HIS A 44 12.36 11.66 -11.53
C HIS A 44 13.48 10.64 -11.82
N PRO A 45 13.38 9.86 -12.91
CA PRO A 45 14.43 8.91 -13.31
C PRO A 45 15.82 9.57 -13.52
N ASP A 46 15.86 10.86 -13.80
CA ASP A 46 17.08 11.65 -13.94
C ASP A 46 17.64 12.17 -12.60
N GLY A 47 17.00 11.84 -11.48
CA GLY A 47 17.41 12.25 -10.14
C GLY A 47 16.93 13.64 -9.71
N THR A 48 16.15 14.35 -10.55
CA THR A 48 15.57 15.63 -10.15
C THR A 48 14.42 15.44 -9.15
N ALA A 49 14.35 16.33 -8.16
CA ALA A 49 13.32 16.27 -7.13
C ALA A 49 11.93 16.60 -7.71
N ILE A 50 10.91 15.89 -7.21
CA ILE A 50 9.51 16.11 -7.55
C ILE A 50 8.86 16.98 -6.47
N ASP A 51 8.04 17.96 -6.88
CA ASP A 51 7.18 18.71 -5.99
C ASP A 51 6.00 17.82 -5.53
N HIS A 52 6.05 17.40 -4.28
CA HIS A 52 5.01 16.53 -3.70
C HIS A 52 3.72 17.25 -3.35
N ASP A 53 3.73 18.58 -3.38
CA ASP A 53 2.57 19.43 -3.14
C ASP A 53 1.86 19.82 -4.43
N ALA A 54 2.44 19.47 -5.58
CA ALA A 54 1.86 19.75 -6.88
C ALA A 54 0.46 19.13 -7.04
N PRO A 55 -0.49 19.84 -7.62
CA PRO A 55 -1.79 19.29 -7.99
C PRO A 55 -1.62 18.02 -8.85
N GLY A 56 -2.40 16.96 -8.56
CA GLY A 56 -2.34 15.70 -9.32
C GLY A 56 -1.19 14.77 -8.94
N GLU A 57 -0.42 15.07 -7.89
CA GLU A 57 0.70 14.21 -7.46
C GLU A 57 0.28 12.77 -7.19
N ALA A 58 -0.88 12.53 -6.58
CA ALA A 58 -1.39 11.19 -6.33
C ALA A 58 -1.59 10.40 -7.64
N ASP A 59 -2.16 11.05 -8.64
CA ASP A 59 -2.45 10.44 -9.95
C ASP A 59 -1.19 10.27 -10.79
N ARG A 60 -0.21 11.18 -10.65
CA ARG A 60 1.13 11.02 -11.22
C ARG A 60 1.80 9.75 -10.68
N ARG A 61 1.68 9.49 -9.37
CA ARG A 61 2.23 8.26 -8.74
C ARG A 61 1.51 7.01 -9.21
N VAL A 62 0.20 7.07 -9.43
CA VAL A 62 -0.54 5.96 -10.08
C VAL A 62 0.04 5.68 -11.47
N ALA A 63 0.23 6.71 -12.29
CA ALA A 63 0.80 6.56 -13.62
C ALA A 63 2.23 5.98 -13.56
N GLN A 64 3.06 6.44 -12.61
CA GLN A 64 4.41 5.92 -12.41
C GLN A 64 4.40 4.44 -12.03
N LEU A 65 3.54 4.02 -11.08
CA LEU A 65 3.42 2.60 -10.69
C LEU A 65 3.00 1.74 -11.90
N LEU A 66 2.02 2.20 -12.66
CA LEU A 66 1.53 1.49 -13.85
C LEU A 66 2.58 1.40 -14.97
N ALA A 67 3.47 2.38 -15.10
CA ALA A 67 4.55 2.40 -16.07
C ALA A 67 5.81 1.64 -15.61
N THR A 68 5.87 1.22 -14.34
CA THR A 68 7.03 0.54 -13.79
C THR A 68 7.10 -0.89 -14.33
N ASN A 69 8.26 -1.27 -14.87
CA ASN A 69 8.52 -2.65 -15.23
C ASN A 69 8.76 -3.48 -13.98
N LEU A 70 7.74 -4.22 -13.56
CA LEU A 70 7.81 -5.09 -12.38
C LEU A 70 8.66 -6.34 -12.68
N PRO A 71 9.46 -6.82 -11.73
CA PRO A 71 10.15 -8.11 -11.83
C PRO A 71 9.18 -9.25 -12.18
N ALA A 72 9.69 -10.32 -12.79
CA ALA A 72 8.89 -11.50 -13.07
C ALA A 72 8.33 -12.08 -11.77
N HIS A 73 7.04 -12.40 -11.76
CA HIS A 73 6.32 -12.92 -10.60
C HIS A 73 5.10 -13.73 -11.06
N HIS A 74 4.65 -14.65 -10.22
CA HIS A 74 3.37 -15.35 -10.37
C HIS A 74 2.30 -14.76 -9.47
N ARG A 75 2.71 -14.12 -8.37
CA ARG A 75 1.83 -13.47 -7.39
C ARG A 75 2.29 -12.07 -7.08
N LEU A 76 1.33 -11.16 -7.00
CA LEU A 76 1.57 -9.76 -6.73
C LEU A 76 0.82 -9.31 -5.49
N VAL A 77 1.53 -8.73 -4.54
CA VAL A 77 0.93 -8.00 -3.42
C VAL A 77 1.34 -6.54 -3.50
N LEU A 78 0.36 -5.64 -3.46
CA LEU A 78 0.62 -4.21 -3.35
C LEU A 78 0.45 -3.77 -1.89
N VAL A 79 1.43 -3.06 -1.39
CA VAL A 79 1.43 -2.46 -0.05
C VAL A 79 1.50 -0.95 -0.18
N GLY A 80 0.51 -0.25 0.37
CA GLY A 80 0.44 1.20 0.26
C GLY A 80 0.24 1.90 1.59
N SER A 81 0.96 3.00 1.83
CA SER A 81 0.80 3.82 3.03
C SER A 81 0.33 5.23 2.68
N SER A 82 -0.74 5.72 3.32
CA SER A 82 -1.28 7.05 3.10
C SER A 82 -1.62 7.29 1.63
N MET A 83 -1.03 8.31 0.97
CA MET A 83 -1.14 8.52 -0.48
C MET A 83 -0.76 7.26 -1.28
N GLY A 84 0.26 6.50 -0.84
CA GLY A 84 0.62 5.23 -1.45
C GLY A 84 -0.48 4.18 -1.35
N GLY A 85 -1.35 4.24 -0.33
CA GLY A 85 -2.54 3.40 -0.22
C GLY A 85 -3.56 3.69 -1.31
N TYR A 86 -3.83 4.96 -1.58
CA TYR A 86 -4.62 5.38 -2.74
C TYR A 86 -3.99 4.90 -4.05
N VAL A 87 -2.70 5.16 -4.24
CA VAL A 87 -1.96 4.76 -5.45
C VAL A 87 -2.08 3.25 -5.71
N SER A 88 -1.81 2.43 -4.70
CA SER A 88 -1.89 0.97 -4.82
C SER A 88 -3.32 0.51 -5.13
N THR A 89 -4.32 1.14 -4.52
CA THR A 89 -5.73 0.78 -4.74
C THR A 89 -6.18 1.13 -6.15
N VAL A 90 -5.90 2.34 -6.65
CA VAL A 90 -6.27 2.74 -8.01
C VAL A 90 -5.52 1.91 -9.05
N ALA A 91 -4.23 1.69 -8.86
CA ALA A 91 -3.42 0.87 -9.78
C ALA A 91 -3.87 -0.59 -9.81
N SER A 92 -4.50 -1.10 -8.75
CA SER A 92 -4.99 -2.48 -8.68
C SER A 92 -6.01 -2.82 -9.77
N GLU A 93 -6.74 -1.85 -10.30
CA GLU A 93 -7.68 -2.05 -11.40
C GLU A 93 -6.97 -2.63 -12.65
N LYS A 94 -5.75 -2.17 -12.93
CA LYS A 94 -4.97 -2.62 -14.09
C LYS A 94 -3.99 -3.74 -13.73
N LEU A 95 -3.35 -3.66 -12.58
CA LEU A 95 -2.32 -4.62 -12.17
C LEU A 95 -2.91 -5.94 -11.66
N LYS A 96 -4.18 -5.95 -11.21
CA LYS A 96 -4.88 -7.14 -10.70
C LYS A 96 -4.05 -7.93 -9.68
N PRO A 97 -3.55 -7.30 -8.61
CA PRO A 97 -2.77 -8.01 -7.61
C PRO A 97 -3.60 -9.07 -6.90
N ASP A 98 -2.95 -10.09 -6.35
CA ASP A 98 -3.61 -11.10 -5.51
C ASP A 98 -4.09 -10.47 -4.20
N ALA A 99 -3.34 -9.51 -3.66
CA ALA A 99 -3.71 -8.88 -2.40
C ALA A 99 -3.27 -7.41 -2.28
N LEU A 100 -4.04 -6.66 -1.47
CA LEU A 100 -3.76 -5.27 -1.08
C LEU A 100 -3.60 -5.17 0.45
N PHE A 101 -2.47 -4.65 0.92
CA PHE A 101 -2.25 -4.31 2.33
C PHE A 101 -2.08 -2.80 2.47
N LEU A 102 -3.00 -2.14 3.15
CA LEU A 102 -3.14 -0.70 3.15
C LEU A 102 -2.98 -0.12 4.57
N LEU A 103 -2.10 0.86 4.72
CA LEU A 103 -1.79 1.53 5.98
C LEU A 103 -2.30 2.97 5.94
N ALA A 104 -3.32 3.29 6.74
CA ALA A 104 -3.94 4.61 6.81
C ALA A 104 -4.16 5.24 5.40
N PRO A 105 -4.83 4.53 4.46
CA PRO A 105 -4.91 4.94 3.07
C PRO A 105 -5.65 6.26 2.91
N ALA A 106 -5.09 7.15 2.09
CA ALA A 106 -5.62 8.49 1.85
C ALA A 106 -6.79 8.46 0.84
N PHE A 107 -7.92 7.89 1.25
CA PHE A 107 -9.13 7.81 0.44
C PHE A 107 -10.02 9.04 0.60
N TYR A 108 -10.78 9.35 -0.45
CA TYR A 108 -11.80 10.41 -0.49
C TYR A 108 -11.25 11.82 -0.22
N LEU A 109 -9.96 12.05 -0.46
CA LEU A 109 -9.36 13.37 -0.31
C LEU A 109 -9.63 14.25 -1.52
N PRO A 110 -9.86 15.55 -1.33
CA PRO A 110 -10.00 16.49 -2.43
C PRO A 110 -8.76 16.52 -3.34
N GLY A 111 -8.95 16.73 -4.62
CA GLY A 111 -7.86 16.86 -5.59
C GLY A 111 -7.31 15.55 -6.15
N TYR A 112 -7.77 14.39 -5.69
CA TYR A 112 -7.48 13.11 -6.31
C TYR A 112 -8.47 12.82 -7.43
N ALA A 113 -8.02 12.33 -8.58
CA ALA A 113 -8.89 12.12 -9.74
C ALA A 113 -9.94 11.03 -9.47
N CYS A 114 -9.55 9.92 -8.84
CA CYS A 114 -10.47 8.87 -8.45
C CYS A 114 -11.03 9.15 -7.04
N GLN A 115 -12.24 9.72 -6.98
CA GLN A 115 -12.90 10.01 -5.71
C GLN A 115 -13.57 8.80 -5.05
N ASP A 116 -13.70 7.70 -5.76
CA ASP A 116 -14.33 6.47 -5.28
C ASP A 116 -13.52 5.24 -5.74
N PRO A 117 -12.29 5.07 -5.22
CA PRO A 117 -11.46 3.94 -5.60
C PRO A 117 -12.04 2.62 -5.09
N GLY A 118 -11.89 1.56 -5.87
CA GLY A 118 -12.26 0.20 -5.47
C GLY A 118 -11.05 -0.73 -5.44
N PRO A 119 -11.04 -1.74 -4.56
CA PRO A 119 -9.98 -2.73 -4.54
C PRO A 119 -10.24 -3.78 -5.63
N HIS A 120 -9.25 -4.01 -6.48
CA HIS A 120 -9.30 -5.04 -7.52
C HIS A 120 -8.29 -6.15 -7.21
N ALA A 121 -8.44 -6.75 -6.02
CA ALA A 121 -7.61 -7.83 -5.52
C ALA A 121 -8.49 -8.90 -4.87
N THR A 122 -8.01 -10.12 -4.80
CA THR A 122 -8.72 -11.23 -4.13
C THR A 122 -8.86 -10.99 -2.63
N SER A 123 -7.87 -10.37 -2.02
CA SER A 123 -7.86 -10.04 -0.58
C SER A 123 -7.40 -8.60 -0.35
N THR A 124 -8.10 -7.90 0.52
CA THR A 124 -7.73 -6.53 0.92
C THR A 124 -7.81 -6.39 2.43
N LEU A 125 -6.74 -5.91 3.05
CA LEU A 125 -6.67 -5.60 4.46
C LEU A 125 -6.20 -4.17 4.68
N ILE A 126 -6.95 -3.43 5.49
CA ILE A 126 -6.63 -2.06 5.88
C ILE A 126 -6.24 -2.05 7.36
N VAL A 127 -5.18 -1.32 7.69
CA VAL A 127 -4.80 -0.98 9.06
C VAL A 127 -4.85 0.52 9.22
N HIS A 128 -5.55 1.03 10.24
CA HIS A 128 -5.68 2.47 10.49
C HIS A 128 -5.57 2.78 11.98
N GLY A 129 -4.98 3.93 12.32
CA GLY A 129 -4.88 4.43 13.68
C GLY A 129 -6.11 5.20 14.09
N TRP A 130 -6.65 4.95 15.30
CA TRP A 130 -7.79 5.71 15.84
C TRP A 130 -7.49 7.20 16.02
N GLY A 131 -6.24 7.56 16.31
CA GLY A 131 -5.78 8.94 16.51
C GLY A 131 -5.17 9.56 15.26
N ASP A 132 -5.53 9.08 14.07
CA ASP A 132 -5.06 9.68 12.81
C ASP A 132 -5.67 11.07 12.61
N ASP A 133 -4.83 12.10 12.67
CA ASP A 133 -5.17 13.51 12.50
C ASP A 133 -4.92 14.05 11.08
N VAL A 134 -4.42 13.19 10.18
CA VAL A 134 -4.11 13.53 8.78
C VAL A 134 -5.17 12.98 7.83
N VAL A 135 -5.48 11.70 7.97
CA VAL A 135 -6.51 11.01 7.18
C VAL A 135 -7.59 10.50 8.14
N PRO A 136 -8.83 11.00 8.03
CA PRO A 136 -9.91 10.54 8.93
C PRO A 136 -10.09 9.04 8.87
N VAL A 137 -10.11 8.38 10.03
CA VAL A 137 -10.33 6.92 10.15
C VAL A 137 -11.65 6.49 9.52
N ASP A 138 -12.65 7.37 9.50
CA ASP A 138 -13.95 7.15 8.86
C ASP A 138 -13.82 6.86 7.35
N SER A 139 -12.78 7.36 6.69
CA SER A 139 -12.50 7.05 5.29
C SER A 139 -12.22 5.54 5.10
N SER A 140 -11.43 4.95 5.99
CA SER A 140 -11.17 3.50 5.96
C SER A 140 -12.38 2.68 6.38
N ILE A 141 -13.16 3.14 7.36
CA ILE A 141 -14.40 2.48 7.78
C ILE A 141 -15.41 2.48 6.64
N ARG A 142 -15.59 3.63 5.97
CA ARG A 142 -16.46 3.76 4.79
C ARG A 142 -16.03 2.81 3.68
N PHE A 143 -14.75 2.80 3.35
CA PHE A 143 -14.17 1.94 2.30
C PHE A 143 -14.37 0.46 2.62
N ALA A 144 -14.02 0.05 3.84
CA ALA A 144 -14.12 -1.35 4.26
C ALA A 144 -15.57 -1.86 4.22
N ARG A 145 -16.53 -1.05 4.70
CA ARG A 145 -17.96 -1.39 4.64
C ARG A 145 -18.46 -1.51 3.21
N ARG A 146 -18.05 -0.60 2.32
CA ARG A 146 -18.49 -0.58 0.93
C ARG A 146 -18.00 -1.80 0.14
N HIS A 147 -16.76 -2.20 0.38
CA HIS A 147 -16.09 -3.23 -0.42
C HIS A 147 -15.95 -4.58 0.29
N GLY A 148 -16.44 -4.72 1.53
CA GLY A 148 -16.30 -5.96 2.30
C GLY A 148 -14.87 -6.30 2.69
N CYS A 149 -13.98 -5.29 2.82
CA CYS A 149 -12.59 -5.51 3.14
C CYS A 149 -12.36 -5.72 4.64
N ALA A 150 -11.32 -6.49 5.00
CA ALA A 150 -10.85 -6.56 6.37
C ALA A 150 -10.30 -5.21 6.84
N LEU A 151 -10.64 -4.80 8.06
CA LEU A 151 -10.18 -3.56 8.67
C LEU A 151 -9.73 -3.81 10.10
N HIS A 152 -8.48 -3.42 10.39
CA HIS A 152 -7.92 -3.41 11.74
C HIS A 152 -7.71 -1.96 12.21
N LEU A 153 -8.41 -1.59 13.26
CA LEU A 153 -8.25 -0.29 13.92
C LEU A 153 -7.39 -0.46 15.16
N LEU A 154 -6.29 0.27 15.21
CA LEU A 154 -5.29 0.20 16.28
C LEU A 154 -5.18 1.53 17.00
N ALA A 155 -4.71 1.51 18.24
CA ALA A 155 -4.24 2.71 18.90
C ALA A 155 -3.01 3.24 18.16
N GLY A 156 -3.06 4.49 17.68
CA GLY A 156 -1.96 5.09 16.92
C GLY A 156 -2.38 6.31 16.13
N ASP A 157 -1.37 7.03 15.68
CA ASP A 157 -1.45 8.20 14.81
C ASP A 157 -1.39 7.80 13.32
N HIS A 158 -1.36 8.80 12.42
CA HIS A 158 -1.20 8.59 10.98
C HIS A 158 0.07 7.81 10.61
N ARG A 159 1.13 8.01 11.37
CA ARG A 159 2.43 7.39 11.08
C ARG A 159 2.47 5.91 11.42
N LEU A 160 1.63 5.44 12.36
CA LEU A 160 1.54 4.05 12.80
C LEU A 160 2.87 3.44 13.29
N ASN A 161 3.88 4.26 13.59
CA ASN A 161 5.21 3.75 13.97
C ASN A 161 5.17 2.99 15.31
N ALA A 162 4.41 3.48 16.28
CA ALA A 162 4.22 2.79 17.57
C ALA A 162 3.44 1.48 17.44
N ALA A 163 2.63 1.35 16.38
CA ALA A 163 1.83 0.16 16.13
C ALA A 163 2.57 -0.91 15.30
N LEU A 164 3.79 -0.64 14.81
CA LEU A 164 4.56 -1.60 14.00
C LEU A 164 4.69 -2.98 14.64
N PRO A 165 4.93 -3.12 15.96
CA PRO A 165 5.00 -4.45 16.59
C PRO A 165 3.71 -5.29 16.45
N ALA A 166 2.55 -4.64 16.28
CA ALA A 166 1.29 -5.33 15.99
C ALA A 166 1.04 -5.53 14.48
N ILE A 167 1.54 -4.61 13.66
CA ILE A 167 1.33 -4.63 12.21
C ILE A 167 2.22 -5.69 11.53
N GLU A 168 3.45 -5.86 11.96
CA GLU A 168 4.40 -6.82 11.35
C GLU A 168 3.86 -8.27 11.39
N PRO A 169 3.40 -8.82 12.52
CA PRO A 169 2.83 -10.17 12.55
C PRO A 169 1.50 -10.27 11.77
N LEU A 170 0.68 -9.22 11.78
CA LEU A 170 -0.53 -9.16 10.98
C LEU A 170 -0.23 -9.23 9.48
N PHE A 171 0.79 -8.48 9.03
CA PHE A 171 1.24 -8.51 7.65
C PHE A 171 1.82 -9.89 7.27
N ALA A 172 2.60 -10.51 8.17
CA ALA A 172 3.12 -11.85 7.95
C ALA A 172 2.01 -12.88 7.72
N LEU A 173 0.96 -12.86 8.55
CA LEU A 173 -0.20 -13.74 8.39
C LEU A 173 -0.98 -13.43 7.10
N PHE A 174 -1.13 -12.16 6.75
CA PHE A 174 -1.79 -11.73 5.53
C PHE A 174 -1.08 -12.27 4.27
N LEU A 175 0.25 -12.18 4.22
CA LEU A 175 1.04 -12.73 3.11
C LEU A 175 0.88 -14.25 2.99
N GLN A 176 0.88 -14.97 4.11
CA GLN A 176 0.64 -16.42 4.12
C GLN A 176 -0.76 -16.77 3.59
N GLY A 177 -1.77 -15.97 3.91
CA GLY A 177 -3.12 -16.11 3.37
C GLY A 177 -3.16 -15.89 1.86
N ALA A 178 -2.52 -14.83 1.37
CA ALA A 178 -2.41 -14.54 -0.06
C ALA A 178 -1.69 -15.64 -0.85
N LEU A 179 -0.71 -16.31 -0.23
CA LEU A 179 -0.02 -17.45 -0.84
C LEU A 179 -0.88 -18.71 -0.93
N ARG A 180 -1.83 -18.92 -0.01
CA ARG A 180 -2.67 -20.12 0.05
C ARG A 180 -3.94 -20.04 -0.80
N ALA A 181 -4.49 -18.88 -1.01
CA ALA A 181 -5.81 -18.66 -1.63
C ALA A 181 -5.94 -19.20 -3.07
N ASN A 182 -4.83 -19.51 -3.76
CA ASN A 182 -4.82 -20.03 -5.12
C ASN A 182 -4.20 -21.45 -5.22
N ALA A 183 -4.01 -22.14 -4.10
CA ALA A 183 -3.53 -23.53 -4.09
C ALA A 183 -4.69 -24.55 -4.04
N ALA A 184 -5.93 -24.07 -4.08
CA ALA A 184 -7.18 -24.83 -4.20
C ALA A 184 -7.82 -24.53 -5.55
#